data_a8aad3a3dae874b7afb760e3a9ce0414
#
_entry.id   a8aad3a3dae874b7afb760e3a9ce0414
#
_cell.length_a   1.000
_cell.length_b   1.000
_cell.length_c   1.000
_cell.angle_alpha   90.00
_cell.angle_beta   90.00
_cell.angle_gamma   90.00
#
_symmetry.space_group_name_H-M   'P 1'
#
loop_
_entity.id
_entity.type
_entity.pdbx_description
1 polymer ?
#
loop_
_entity_poly.entity_id
_entity_poly.type
_entity_poly.pdbx_seq_one_letter_code
_entity_poly.pdbx_strand_id
1 'polypeptide(L)'
;MNNANLVWPNKVTICEVGLRDGLQNEKKLLSVEEKLQLLAATVESGVKIIEIGSFVHPKAVPQMADTDLLAKTMKRQAGVEYRALVANLKGVERAQAAGITKVKLTCSASEAHCINNFNRTPTEMIEGFADCVDFAVKNGMTVSGAISTAFGCPFAGKVPVQQVENAVLGFLKLGIKELSLSDTTGMANPRQVYELGSHMIKQFPHVKWVMHFHNTRDMALGNIVAGIQAGVTLFDGAFAGLGGCPFAPGASGNVATEDVIHMLHEMGIDTGVVLLKAMSTARMAQQMVGHESGSAVLKAGRCEDLTKEKIQHQQNK
;
A
#
# COMPACT_ATOMS: atom_id res chain seq x y z
N MET A 1 -7.58 -34.90 7.82
CA MET A 1 -7.41 -33.58 7.19
C MET A 1 -8.61 -32.75 7.59
N ASN A 2 -8.45 -31.76 8.47
CA ASN A 2 -9.54 -30.87 8.81
C ASN A 2 -9.90 -30.06 7.55
N ASN A 3 -11.09 -30.25 7.01
CA ASN A 3 -11.67 -29.33 6.04
C ASN A 3 -11.95 -28.01 6.75
N ALA A 4 -10.93 -27.16 6.89
CA ALA A 4 -11.16 -25.77 7.22
C ALA A 4 -11.93 -25.18 6.03
N ASN A 5 -13.23 -24.91 6.21
CA ASN A 5 -14.01 -24.21 5.22
C ASN A 5 -13.35 -22.84 4.98
N LEU A 6 -12.97 -22.56 3.73
CA LEU A 6 -12.49 -21.26 3.33
C LEU A 6 -13.59 -20.23 3.64
N VAL A 7 -13.24 -19.20 4.40
CA VAL A 7 -14.15 -18.12 4.76
C VAL A 7 -13.79 -16.88 3.97
N TRP A 8 -14.76 -16.38 3.21
CA TRP A 8 -14.58 -15.17 2.41
C TRP A 8 -15.32 -14.00 3.10
N PRO A 9 -14.67 -12.86 3.31
CA PRO A 9 -15.34 -11.68 3.84
C PRO A 9 -16.28 -11.09 2.78
N ASN A 10 -17.36 -10.46 3.22
CA ASN A 10 -18.24 -9.74 2.32
C ASN A 10 -17.60 -8.48 1.73
N LYS A 11 -16.57 -7.95 2.41
CA LYS A 11 -15.92 -6.70 2.03
C LYS A 11 -14.42 -6.71 2.33
N VAL A 12 -13.65 -6.16 1.38
CA VAL A 12 -12.23 -5.84 1.52
C VAL A 12 -12.03 -4.37 1.18
N THR A 13 -11.20 -3.68 1.94
CA THR A 13 -10.85 -2.28 1.70
C THR A 13 -9.50 -2.18 1.03
N ILE A 14 -9.38 -1.30 0.02
CA ILE A 14 -8.11 -0.99 -0.63
C ILE A 14 -7.65 0.40 -0.18
N CYS A 15 -6.39 0.48 0.22
CA CYS A 15 -5.67 1.73 0.39
C CYS A 15 -4.86 1.98 -0.88
N GLU A 16 -5.16 3.07 -1.56
CA GLU A 16 -4.42 3.48 -2.76
C GLU A 16 -3.13 4.19 -2.36
N VAL A 17 -1.99 3.58 -2.72
CA VAL A 17 -0.66 4.14 -2.43
C VAL A 17 0.08 4.64 -3.67
N GLY A 18 -0.58 4.68 -4.81
CA GLY A 18 0.02 5.08 -6.09
C GLY A 18 0.64 6.47 -6.08
N LEU A 19 -0.01 7.47 -5.45
CA LEU A 19 0.52 8.83 -5.33
C LEU A 19 1.79 8.91 -4.45
N ARG A 20 2.00 7.94 -3.55
CA ARG A 20 3.21 7.89 -2.73
C ARG A 20 4.17 6.80 -3.22
N ASP A 21 3.85 5.53 -2.96
CA ASP A 21 4.75 4.40 -3.25
C ASP A 21 4.89 4.19 -4.75
N GLY A 22 3.78 4.33 -5.47
CA GLY A 22 3.76 4.24 -6.92
C GLY A 22 4.66 5.26 -7.61
N LEU A 23 4.57 6.53 -7.22
CA LEU A 23 5.29 7.60 -7.89
C LEU A 23 6.72 7.82 -7.37
N GLN A 24 7.06 7.36 -6.15
CA GLN A 24 8.33 7.74 -5.52
C GLN A 24 9.60 7.30 -6.28
N ASN A 25 9.52 6.25 -7.08
CA ASN A 25 10.63 5.73 -7.86
C ASN A 25 10.50 6.01 -9.37
N GLU A 26 9.46 6.75 -9.78
CA GLU A 26 9.27 7.10 -11.18
C GLU A 26 10.34 8.09 -11.66
N LYS A 27 10.81 7.89 -12.91
CA LYS A 27 11.81 8.79 -13.51
C LYS A 27 11.24 10.16 -13.82
N LYS A 28 9.97 10.19 -14.27
CA LYS A 28 9.26 11.44 -14.58
C LYS A 28 8.70 12.03 -13.31
N LEU A 29 9.04 13.28 -13.03
CA LEU A 29 8.41 14.05 -11.96
C LEU A 29 7.06 14.58 -12.46
N LEU A 30 5.99 14.20 -11.77
CA LEU A 30 4.66 14.75 -12.05
C LEU A 30 4.49 16.09 -11.34
N SER A 31 3.81 17.03 -12.01
CA SER A 31 3.42 18.31 -11.40
C SER A 31 2.35 18.11 -10.32
N VAL A 32 2.15 19.12 -9.49
CA VAL A 32 1.06 19.11 -8.48
C VAL A 32 -0.30 18.98 -9.16
N GLU A 33 -0.50 19.62 -10.30
CA GLU A 33 -1.73 19.56 -11.11
C GLU A 33 -2.01 18.14 -11.60
N GLU A 34 -0.99 17.43 -12.13
CA GLU A 34 -1.09 16.03 -12.54
C GLU A 34 -1.43 15.13 -11.35
N LYS A 35 -0.79 15.33 -10.19
CA LYS A 35 -1.10 14.58 -8.95
C LYS A 35 -2.51 14.87 -8.43
N LEU A 36 -2.98 16.12 -8.51
CA LEU A 36 -4.36 16.50 -8.16
C LEU A 36 -5.39 15.82 -9.06
N GLN A 37 -5.12 15.69 -10.36
CA GLN A 37 -5.98 14.97 -11.30
C GLN A 37 -6.06 13.48 -10.94
N LEU A 38 -4.94 12.82 -10.67
CA LEU A 38 -4.90 11.43 -10.22
C LEU A 38 -5.64 11.24 -8.90
N LEU A 39 -5.42 12.15 -7.94
CA LEU A 39 -6.12 12.12 -6.66
C LEU A 39 -7.63 12.24 -6.82
N ALA A 40 -8.10 13.19 -7.63
CA ALA A 40 -9.52 13.39 -7.90
C ALA A 40 -10.14 12.14 -8.55
N ALA A 41 -9.50 11.57 -9.58
CA ALA A 41 -9.96 10.36 -10.25
C ALA A 41 -9.98 9.14 -9.29
N THR A 42 -8.98 9.02 -8.40
CA THR A 42 -8.94 7.99 -7.36
C THR A 42 -10.13 8.12 -6.40
N VAL A 43 -10.42 9.32 -5.93
CA VAL A 43 -11.58 9.59 -5.06
C VAL A 43 -12.90 9.28 -5.78
N GLU A 44 -13.02 9.68 -7.03
CA GLU A 44 -14.21 9.41 -7.86
C GLU A 44 -14.42 7.92 -8.16
N SER A 45 -13.36 7.12 -8.15
CA SER A 45 -13.47 5.67 -8.29
C SER A 45 -14.13 4.99 -7.10
N GLY A 46 -14.21 5.66 -5.95
CA GLY A 46 -14.80 5.15 -4.72
C GLY A 46 -13.79 4.74 -3.64
N VAL A 47 -12.50 4.84 -3.91
CA VAL A 47 -11.43 4.58 -2.93
C VAL A 47 -11.61 5.48 -1.70
N LYS A 48 -11.50 4.88 -0.50
CA LYS A 48 -11.76 5.56 0.78
C LYS A 48 -10.50 5.82 1.61
N ILE A 49 -9.37 5.22 1.26
CA ILE A 49 -8.09 5.42 1.96
C ILE A 49 -7.03 5.69 0.90
N ILE A 50 -6.36 6.82 0.99
CA ILE A 50 -5.38 7.26 -0.01
C ILE A 50 -4.12 7.77 0.69
N GLU A 51 -2.96 7.21 0.34
CA GLU A 51 -1.66 7.71 0.75
C GLU A 51 -1.16 8.72 -0.29
N ILE A 52 -1.31 10.01 0.01
CA ILE A 52 -1.17 11.09 -0.96
C ILE A 52 0.28 11.49 -1.28
N GLY A 53 1.23 11.06 -0.48
CA GLY A 53 2.64 11.43 -0.63
C GLY A 53 3.44 11.18 0.64
N SER A 54 4.62 11.77 0.71
CA SER A 54 5.54 11.63 1.84
C SER A 54 6.14 12.98 2.23
N PHE A 55 6.21 13.25 3.54
CA PHE A 55 6.88 14.43 4.10
C PHE A 55 8.33 14.12 4.49
N VAL A 56 9.03 13.34 3.67
CA VAL A 56 10.47 13.13 3.78
C VAL A 56 11.25 14.36 3.29
N HIS A 57 12.57 14.33 3.44
CA HIS A 57 13.41 15.42 2.95
C HIS A 57 13.32 15.52 1.42
N PRO A 58 12.99 16.70 0.83
CA PRO A 58 12.76 16.84 -0.62
C PRO A 58 13.93 16.40 -1.52
N LYS A 59 15.17 16.54 -1.05
CA LYS A 59 16.35 16.08 -1.79
C LYS A 59 16.52 14.56 -1.78
N ALA A 60 15.93 13.86 -0.80
CA ALA A 60 16.01 12.40 -0.72
C ALA A 60 15.03 11.72 -1.67
N VAL A 61 13.83 12.29 -1.84
CA VAL A 61 12.79 11.79 -2.75
C VAL A 61 12.19 13.00 -3.50
N PRO A 62 12.79 13.40 -4.62
CA PRO A 62 12.33 14.57 -5.39
C PRO A 62 10.87 14.47 -5.84
N GLN A 63 10.39 13.26 -6.12
CA GLN A 63 9.00 12.98 -6.50
C GLN A 63 7.98 13.39 -5.42
N MET A 64 8.42 13.47 -4.16
CA MET A 64 7.59 13.85 -3.00
C MET A 64 7.85 15.28 -2.51
N ALA A 65 8.69 16.05 -3.19
CA ALA A 65 9.11 17.38 -2.75
C ALA A 65 7.95 18.38 -2.62
N ASP A 66 6.88 18.17 -3.37
CA ASP A 66 5.69 19.01 -3.47
C ASP A 66 4.51 18.51 -2.62
N THR A 67 4.70 17.50 -1.77
CA THR A 67 3.61 16.91 -0.94
C THR A 67 2.91 17.95 -0.06
N ASP A 68 3.65 18.95 0.47
CA ASP A 68 3.05 20.05 1.24
C ASP A 68 2.05 20.86 0.41
N LEU A 69 2.41 21.18 -0.84
CA LEU A 69 1.55 21.94 -1.75
C LEU A 69 0.34 21.10 -2.18
N LEU A 70 0.56 19.83 -2.56
CA LEU A 70 -0.50 18.90 -2.88
C LEU A 70 -1.53 18.80 -1.75
N ALA A 71 -1.06 18.57 -0.51
CA ALA A 71 -1.91 18.43 0.67
C ALA A 71 -2.72 19.69 0.99
N LYS A 72 -2.14 20.89 0.76
CA LYS A 72 -2.80 22.17 0.99
C LYS A 72 -3.83 22.53 -0.09
N THR A 73 -3.60 22.11 -1.33
CA THR A 73 -4.44 22.47 -2.49
C THR A 73 -5.51 21.43 -2.81
N MET A 74 -5.33 20.18 -2.39
CA MET A 74 -6.29 19.11 -2.68
C MET A 74 -7.67 19.40 -2.09
N LYS A 75 -8.73 19.05 -2.83
CA LYS A 75 -10.11 19.03 -2.34
C LYS A 75 -10.32 17.78 -1.50
N ARG A 76 -10.64 17.94 -0.22
CA ARG A 76 -10.96 16.82 0.67
C ARG A 76 -12.42 16.44 0.53
N GLN A 77 -12.69 15.16 0.35
CA GLN A 77 -14.04 14.61 0.31
C GLN A 77 -14.39 13.96 1.65
N ALA A 78 -15.57 14.22 2.18
CA ALA A 78 -16.05 13.56 3.39
C ALA A 78 -16.09 12.04 3.23
N GLY A 79 -15.66 11.32 4.26
CA GLY A 79 -15.60 9.87 4.24
C GLY A 79 -14.39 9.28 3.50
N VAL A 80 -13.44 10.10 3.06
CA VAL A 80 -12.15 9.68 2.53
C VAL A 80 -11.03 10.01 3.53
N GLU A 81 -10.24 9.01 3.87
CA GLU A 81 -9.05 9.16 4.70
C GLU A 81 -7.84 9.48 3.82
N TYR A 82 -7.21 10.62 4.09
CA TYR A 82 -5.97 11.03 3.43
C TYR A 82 -4.81 10.87 4.42
N ARG A 83 -3.86 10.01 4.06
CA ARG A 83 -2.68 9.72 4.88
C ARG A 83 -1.39 10.05 4.14
N ALA A 84 -0.30 10.18 4.88
CA ALA A 84 1.01 10.43 4.31
C ALA A 84 2.12 9.71 5.09
N LEU A 85 3.18 9.32 4.39
CA LEU A 85 4.38 8.77 5.00
C LEU A 85 5.20 9.89 5.65
N VAL A 86 5.76 9.64 6.83
CA VAL A 86 6.69 10.52 7.54
C VAL A 86 7.89 9.71 8.05
N ALA A 87 9.06 10.37 8.14
CA ALA A 87 10.28 9.71 8.60
C ALA A 87 10.78 10.21 9.97
N ASN A 88 10.30 11.38 10.42
CA ASN A 88 10.75 12.04 11.64
C ASN A 88 9.75 13.11 12.09
N LEU A 89 10.01 13.73 13.25
CA LEU A 89 9.17 14.76 13.84
C LEU A 89 8.91 15.92 12.89
N LYS A 90 9.93 16.42 12.19
CA LYS A 90 9.78 17.52 11.22
C LYS A 90 8.80 17.16 10.08
N GLY A 91 8.78 15.89 9.66
CA GLY A 91 7.81 15.37 8.69
C GLY A 91 6.38 15.40 9.25
N VAL A 92 6.20 15.01 10.52
CA VAL A 92 4.88 15.04 11.19
C VAL A 92 4.38 16.48 11.34
N GLU A 93 5.25 17.42 11.76
CA GLU A 93 4.92 18.84 11.86
C GLU A 93 4.47 19.43 10.51
N ARG A 94 5.19 19.12 9.43
CA ARG A 94 4.82 19.55 8.07
C ARG A 94 3.49 18.94 7.62
N ALA A 95 3.26 17.66 7.91
CA ALA A 95 2.00 16.98 7.59
C ALA A 95 0.82 17.63 8.32
N GLN A 96 0.97 17.91 9.62
CA GLN A 96 -0.02 18.62 10.43
C GLN A 96 -0.32 20.02 9.87
N ALA A 97 0.71 20.80 9.56
CA ALA A 97 0.59 22.16 8.99
C ALA A 97 -0.06 22.15 7.59
N ALA A 98 0.00 21.02 6.87
CA ALA A 98 -0.67 20.81 5.60
C ALA A 98 -2.09 20.22 5.76
N GLY A 99 -2.57 20.01 6.99
CA GLY A 99 -3.91 19.52 7.30
C GLY A 99 -4.08 18.01 7.12
N ILE A 100 -2.99 17.23 7.15
CA ILE A 100 -3.05 15.77 7.18
C ILE A 100 -3.34 15.33 8.61
N THR A 101 -4.30 14.42 8.77
CA THR A 101 -4.75 13.94 10.08
C THR A 101 -4.27 12.53 10.40
N LYS A 102 -3.66 11.84 9.43
CA LYS A 102 -3.09 10.50 9.63
C LYS A 102 -1.72 10.39 8.98
N VAL A 103 -0.75 9.93 9.74
CA VAL A 103 0.61 9.69 9.26
C VAL A 103 1.00 8.22 9.43
N LYS A 104 1.89 7.76 8.55
CA LYS A 104 2.46 6.41 8.58
C LYS A 104 3.96 6.51 8.88
N LEU A 105 4.43 5.80 9.89
CA LEU A 105 5.84 5.59 10.21
C LEU A 105 6.26 4.20 9.72
N THR A 106 7.46 4.06 9.20
CA THR A 106 7.94 2.77 8.69
C THR A 106 9.24 2.35 9.36
N CYS A 107 9.34 1.07 9.68
CA CYS A 107 10.55 0.42 10.15
C CYS A 107 10.71 -0.93 9.44
N SER A 108 11.94 -1.38 9.24
CA SER A 108 12.20 -2.72 8.70
C SER A 108 12.19 -3.76 9.81
N ALA A 109 11.60 -4.95 9.56
CA ALA A 109 11.78 -6.11 10.44
C ALA A 109 13.21 -6.65 10.37
N SER A 110 13.87 -6.53 9.22
CA SER A 110 15.25 -6.99 9.04
C SER A 110 16.25 -5.95 9.55
N GLU A 111 17.09 -6.34 10.50
CA GLU A 111 18.17 -5.50 11.01
C GLU A 111 19.16 -5.11 9.91
N ALA A 112 19.56 -6.05 9.05
CA ALA A 112 20.45 -5.78 7.95
C ALA A 112 19.88 -4.71 6.98
N HIS A 113 18.57 -4.78 6.68
CA HIS A 113 17.92 -3.78 5.84
C HIS A 113 17.81 -2.44 6.57
N CYS A 114 17.50 -2.44 7.86
CA CYS A 114 17.35 -1.22 8.65
C CYS A 114 18.70 -0.48 8.76
N ILE A 115 19.77 -1.19 9.05
CA ILE A 115 21.13 -0.63 9.13
C ILE A 115 21.57 -0.07 7.77
N ASN A 116 21.37 -0.82 6.66
CA ASN A 116 21.78 -0.38 5.32
C ASN A 116 21.04 0.89 4.86
N ASN A 117 19.75 1.05 5.23
CA ASN A 117 18.93 2.17 4.74
C ASN A 117 18.91 3.36 5.70
N PHE A 118 19.03 3.12 7.02
CA PHE A 118 18.80 4.15 8.04
C PHE A 118 19.94 4.31 9.01
N ASN A 119 20.97 3.44 8.93
CA ASN A 119 22.09 3.39 9.88
C ASN A 119 21.63 3.27 11.35
N ARG A 120 20.58 2.49 11.59
CA ARG A 120 19.96 2.21 12.89
C ARG A 120 19.45 0.79 12.94
N THR A 121 19.38 0.21 14.13
CA THR A 121 18.65 -1.03 14.35
C THR A 121 17.13 -0.78 14.30
N PRO A 122 16.30 -1.82 14.08
CA PRO A 122 14.84 -1.68 14.16
C PRO A 122 14.36 -1.11 15.50
N THR A 123 14.97 -1.52 16.60
CA THR A 123 14.63 -1.01 17.94
C THR A 123 14.93 0.47 18.08
N GLU A 124 16.14 0.91 17.77
CA GLU A 124 16.53 2.32 17.82
C GLU A 124 15.65 3.19 16.90
N MET A 125 15.27 2.65 15.74
CA MET A 125 14.40 3.36 14.81
C MET A 125 13.00 3.56 15.38
N ILE A 126 12.38 2.52 15.94
CA ILE A 126 11.03 2.60 16.51
C ILE A 126 11.04 3.46 17.78
N GLU A 127 12.02 3.30 18.66
CA GLU A 127 12.16 4.17 19.84
C GLU A 127 12.30 5.64 19.46
N GLY A 128 13.03 5.93 18.39
CA GLY A 128 13.16 7.28 17.83
C GLY A 128 11.87 7.91 17.27
N PHE A 129 10.78 7.14 17.18
CA PHE A 129 9.47 7.67 16.77
C PHE A 129 8.62 8.21 17.94
N ALA A 130 9.07 8.11 19.19
CA ALA A 130 8.31 8.56 20.35
C ALA A 130 7.83 10.02 20.20
N ASP A 131 8.74 10.95 19.90
CA ASP A 131 8.41 12.37 19.70
C ASP A 131 7.43 12.57 18.53
N CYS A 132 7.52 11.75 17.48
CA CYS A 132 6.60 11.79 16.34
C CYS A 132 5.17 11.45 16.77
N VAL A 133 5.03 10.39 17.57
CA VAL A 133 3.74 9.91 18.07
C VAL A 133 3.15 10.89 19.06
N ASP A 134 3.95 11.38 20.02
CA ASP A 134 3.52 12.35 21.02
C ASP A 134 3.02 13.64 20.37
N PHE A 135 3.76 14.18 19.40
CA PHE A 135 3.35 15.35 18.65
C PHE A 135 2.05 15.08 17.87
N ALA A 136 1.97 13.97 17.17
CA ALA A 136 0.78 13.62 16.37
C ALA A 136 -0.47 13.53 17.26
N VAL A 137 -0.40 12.78 18.36
CA VAL A 137 -1.53 12.60 19.29
C VAL A 137 -1.94 13.93 19.93
N LYS A 138 -0.97 14.74 20.38
CA LYS A 138 -1.24 16.07 20.95
C LYS A 138 -1.96 17.00 19.97
N ASN A 139 -1.76 16.82 18.67
CA ASN A 139 -2.39 17.63 17.62
C ASN A 139 -3.61 16.94 16.97
N GLY A 140 -4.19 15.92 17.61
CA GLY A 140 -5.39 15.23 17.12
C GLY A 140 -5.17 14.39 15.87
N MET A 141 -3.93 14.05 15.54
CA MET A 141 -3.58 13.16 14.44
C MET A 141 -3.56 11.68 14.91
N THR A 142 -3.75 10.78 13.97
CA THR A 142 -3.55 9.34 14.20
C THR A 142 -2.26 8.87 13.52
N VAL A 143 -1.66 7.82 14.08
CA VAL A 143 -0.42 7.24 13.56
C VAL A 143 -0.63 5.77 13.24
N SER A 144 -0.17 5.34 12.08
CA SER A 144 -0.04 3.92 11.72
C SER A 144 1.44 3.55 11.54
N GLY A 145 1.74 2.27 11.69
CA GLY A 145 3.08 1.72 11.48
C GLY A 145 3.13 0.81 10.26
N ALA A 146 4.26 0.79 9.56
CA ALA A 146 4.53 -0.18 8.51
C ALA A 146 5.81 -0.95 8.84
N ILE A 147 5.74 -2.27 8.77
CA ILE A 147 6.85 -3.19 9.00
C ILE A 147 7.32 -3.70 7.64
N SER A 148 8.32 -3.03 7.07
CA SER A 148 8.90 -3.41 5.79
C SER A 148 9.74 -4.69 5.91
N THR A 149 9.96 -5.39 4.80
CA THR A 149 10.68 -6.67 4.73
C THR A 149 10.12 -7.78 5.63
N ALA A 150 8.83 -7.72 5.99
CA ALA A 150 8.21 -8.70 6.91
C ALA A 150 8.25 -10.14 6.38
N PHE A 151 8.29 -10.31 5.07
CA PHE A 151 8.25 -11.62 4.38
C PHE A 151 9.60 -12.04 3.79
N GLY A 152 10.57 -11.11 3.74
CA GLY A 152 11.88 -11.39 3.18
C GLY A 152 12.71 -10.13 3.01
N CYS A 153 14.02 -10.28 3.07
CA CYS A 153 15.00 -9.19 3.03
C CYS A 153 16.01 -9.40 1.89
N PRO A 154 16.29 -8.39 1.05
CA PRO A 154 17.25 -8.54 -0.03
C PRO A 154 18.70 -8.73 0.45
N PHE A 155 19.00 -8.40 1.72
CA PHE A 155 20.32 -8.54 2.31
C PHE A 155 20.45 -9.81 3.17
N ALA A 156 19.42 -10.15 3.97
CA ALA A 156 19.45 -11.26 4.92
C ALA A 156 18.65 -12.49 4.44
N GLY A 157 17.92 -12.40 3.33
CA GLY A 157 17.07 -13.48 2.86
C GLY A 157 15.83 -13.66 3.74
N LYS A 158 15.72 -14.78 4.43
CA LYS A 158 14.58 -15.06 5.34
C LYS A 158 14.60 -14.14 6.56
N VAL A 159 13.42 -13.62 6.90
CA VAL A 159 13.23 -12.83 8.13
C VAL A 159 12.48 -13.71 9.14
N PRO A 160 13.08 -13.96 10.33
CA PRO A 160 12.44 -14.73 11.38
C PRO A 160 11.16 -14.03 11.89
N VAL A 161 10.13 -14.81 12.21
CA VAL A 161 8.85 -14.30 12.77
C VAL A 161 9.10 -13.43 14.01
N GLN A 162 10.05 -13.83 14.86
CA GLN A 162 10.41 -13.08 16.06
C GLN A 162 10.88 -11.64 15.78
N GLN A 163 11.56 -11.39 14.65
CA GLN A 163 11.96 -10.02 14.27
C GLN A 163 10.73 -9.17 13.91
N VAL A 164 9.76 -9.76 13.23
CA VAL A 164 8.48 -9.10 12.93
C VAL A 164 7.70 -8.81 14.21
N GLU A 165 7.61 -9.78 15.13
CA GLU A 165 6.98 -9.60 16.45
C GLU A 165 7.65 -8.49 17.27
N ASN A 166 8.97 -8.44 17.28
CA ASN A 166 9.71 -7.39 17.99
C ASN A 166 9.38 -5.99 17.45
N ALA A 167 9.25 -5.84 16.13
CA ALA A 167 8.82 -4.58 15.53
C ALA A 167 7.37 -4.25 15.90
N VAL A 168 6.46 -5.24 15.88
CA VAL A 168 5.06 -5.06 16.34
C VAL A 168 5.01 -4.57 17.78
N LEU A 169 5.73 -5.24 18.68
CA LEU A 169 5.78 -4.87 20.10
C LEU A 169 6.35 -3.46 20.30
N GLY A 170 7.37 -3.09 19.52
CA GLY A 170 7.92 -1.75 19.54
C GLY A 170 6.87 -0.69 19.17
N PHE A 171 6.14 -0.87 18.07
CA PHE A 171 5.06 0.04 17.68
C PHE A 171 3.91 0.07 18.70
N LEU A 172 3.55 -1.08 19.27
CA LEU A 172 2.51 -1.15 20.31
C LEU A 172 2.89 -0.40 21.59
N LYS A 173 4.16 -0.42 21.99
CA LYS A 173 4.67 0.40 23.12
C LYS A 173 4.47 1.90 22.89
N LEU A 174 4.52 2.35 21.64
CA LEU A 174 4.22 3.74 21.25
C LEU A 174 2.70 4.01 21.10
N GLY A 175 1.84 3.03 21.39
CA GLY A 175 0.39 3.17 21.27
C GLY A 175 -0.17 3.03 19.84
N ILE A 176 0.66 2.66 18.86
CA ILE A 176 0.25 2.48 17.45
C ILE A 176 -0.44 1.12 17.29
N LYS A 177 -1.73 1.13 16.87
CA LYS A 177 -2.57 -0.07 16.77
C LYS A 177 -3.01 -0.40 15.34
N GLU A 178 -2.61 0.35 14.33
CA GLU A 178 -2.79 0.00 12.92
C GLU A 178 -1.41 -0.26 12.32
N LEU A 179 -1.16 -1.51 11.90
CA LEU A 179 0.16 -1.96 11.42
C LEU A 179 0.04 -2.66 10.07
N SER A 180 0.97 -2.34 9.18
CA SER A 180 1.11 -3.02 7.89
C SER A 180 2.26 -4.02 7.92
N LEU A 181 2.01 -5.25 7.45
CA LEU A 181 3.04 -6.21 7.08
C LEU A 181 3.35 -6.03 5.59
N SER A 182 4.59 -5.64 5.28
CA SER A 182 4.94 -5.25 3.92
C SER A 182 5.96 -6.19 3.28
N ASP A 183 5.61 -6.67 2.08
CA ASP A 183 6.51 -7.39 1.17
C ASP A 183 7.20 -6.40 0.23
N THR A 184 8.16 -5.66 0.78
CA THR A 184 8.85 -4.53 0.13
C THR A 184 9.58 -4.94 -1.16
N THR A 185 9.94 -6.21 -1.30
CA THR A 185 10.79 -6.71 -2.39
C THR A 185 10.14 -7.83 -3.21
N GLY A 186 8.86 -8.12 -2.97
CA GLY A 186 8.11 -9.16 -3.66
C GLY A 186 8.71 -10.56 -3.45
N MET A 187 9.12 -10.86 -2.21
CA MET A 187 9.70 -12.18 -1.82
C MET A 187 8.67 -13.08 -1.14
N ALA A 188 7.50 -12.54 -0.76
CA ALA A 188 6.44 -13.29 -0.11
C ALA A 188 5.85 -14.37 -1.04
N ASN A 189 5.38 -15.46 -0.44
CA ASN A 189 4.55 -16.46 -1.10
C ASN A 189 3.27 -16.72 -0.28
N PRO A 190 2.19 -17.25 -0.90
CA PRO A 190 0.90 -17.37 -0.25
C PRO A 190 0.91 -18.19 1.05
N ARG A 191 1.71 -19.25 1.13
CA ARG A 191 1.82 -20.05 2.35
C ARG A 191 2.41 -19.23 3.49
N GLN A 192 3.52 -18.53 3.25
CA GLN A 192 4.17 -17.69 4.23
C GLN A 192 3.25 -16.55 4.70
N VAL A 193 2.49 -15.94 3.77
CA VAL A 193 1.53 -14.86 4.09
C VAL A 193 0.43 -15.38 5.01
N TYR A 194 -0.15 -16.54 4.70
CA TYR A 194 -1.16 -17.16 5.55
C TYR A 194 -0.62 -17.50 6.95
N GLU A 195 0.55 -18.13 7.01
CA GLU A 195 1.17 -18.56 8.28
C GLU A 195 1.51 -17.33 9.16
N LEU A 196 2.21 -16.32 8.60
CA LEU A 196 2.58 -15.12 9.34
C LEU A 196 1.34 -14.27 9.71
N GLY A 197 0.42 -14.06 8.78
CA GLY A 197 -0.80 -13.29 9.01
C GLY A 197 -1.67 -13.90 10.11
N SER A 198 -1.94 -15.21 10.04
CA SER A 198 -2.71 -15.94 11.05
C SER A 198 -2.02 -15.89 12.43
N HIS A 199 -0.70 -16.03 12.45
CA HIS A 199 0.08 -15.92 13.67
C HIS A 199 -0.04 -14.51 14.30
N MET A 200 0.15 -13.45 13.51
CA MET A 200 0.08 -12.07 13.99
C MET A 200 -1.31 -11.68 14.49
N ILE A 201 -2.36 -12.08 13.77
CA ILE A 201 -3.75 -11.81 14.20
C ILE A 201 -4.05 -12.52 15.52
N LYS A 202 -3.61 -13.76 15.68
CA LYS A 202 -3.80 -14.52 16.92
C LYS A 202 -3.04 -13.92 18.10
N GLN A 203 -1.78 -13.50 17.90
CA GLN A 203 -0.94 -12.94 18.94
C GLN A 203 -1.34 -11.51 19.32
N PHE A 204 -1.80 -10.72 18.35
CA PHE A 204 -2.12 -9.31 18.53
C PHE A 204 -3.53 -8.97 18.02
N PRO A 205 -4.59 -9.50 18.67
CA PRO A 205 -5.98 -9.40 18.20
C PRO A 205 -6.54 -7.96 18.21
N HIS A 206 -5.88 -7.04 18.92
CA HIS A 206 -6.29 -5.63 18.98
C HIS A 206 -5.63 -4.75 17.91
N VAL A 207 -4.77 -5.32 17.07
CA VAL A 207 -4.11 -4.62 15.97
C VAL A 207 -5.02 -4.66 14.74
N LYS A 208 -5.20 -3.49 14.12
CA LYS A 208 -5.79 -3.40 12.80
C LYS A 208 -4.71 -3.69 11.77
N TRP A 209 -4.81 -4.86 11.15
CA TRP A 209 -3.80 -5.33 10.21
C TRP A 209 -4.05 -4.81 8.80
N VAL A 210 -2.97 -4.40 8.15
CA VAL A 210 -2.88 -4.06 6.73
C VAL A 210 -1.84 -4.97 6.10
N MET A 211 -2.01 -5.37 4.85
CA MET A 211 -0.96 -6.03 4.10
C MET A 211 -0.63 -5.26 2.82
N HIS A 212 0.65 -5.19 2.52
CA HIS A 212 1.21 -4.49 1.37
C HIS A 212 2.11 -5.44 0.59
N PHE A 213 1.85 -5.60 -0.71
CA PHE A 213 2.58 -6.53 -1.55
C PHE A 213 3.13 -5.89 -2.81
N HIS A 214 4.41 -6.13 -3.07
CA HIS A 214 5.00 -5.91 -4.38
C HIS A 214 4.80 -7.13 -5.28
N ASN A 215 4.49 -6.90 -6.55
CA ASN A 215 4.20 -7.94 -7.54
C ASN A 215 5.44 -8.37 -8.34
N THR A 216 6.62 -8.17 -7.82
CA THR A 216 7.92 -8.42 -8.47
C THR A 216 8.05 -9.80 -9.11
N ARG A 217 7.37 -10.82 -8.54
CA ARG A 217 7.39 -12.22 -9.00
C ARG A 217 5.99 -12.77 -9.28
N ASP A 218 5.04 -11.89 -9.60
CA ASP A 218 3.64 -12.21 -9.94
C ASP A 218 2.88 -13.04 -8.87
N MET A 219 3.31 -12.93 -7.59
CA MET A 219 2.67 -13.64 -6.48
C MET A 219 1.68 -12.77 -5.68
N ALA A 220 1.61 -11.47 -5.95
CA ALA A 220 0.88 -10.55 -5.07
C ALA A 220 -0.62 -10.86 -4.96
N LEU A 221 -1.32 -11.21 -6.05
CA LEU A 221 -2.74 -11.57 -5.98
C LEU A 221 -2.95 -12.85 -5.16
N GLY A 222 -2.09 -13.86 -5.33
CA GLY A 222 -2.12 -15.07 -4.49
C GLY A 222 -1.84 -14.77 -3.02
N ASN A 223 -0.92 -13.83 -2.75
CA ASN A 223 -0.61 -13.37 -1.39
C ASN A 223 -1.81 -12.63 -0.76
N ILE A 224 -2.55 -11.82 -1.52
CA ILE A 224 -3.78 -11.16 -1.05
C ILE A 224 -4.82 -12.20 -0.66
N VAL A 225 -5.05 -13.21 -1.50
CA VAL A 225 -5.97 -14.32 -1.19
C VAL A 225 -5.56 -15.01 0.12
N ALA A 226 -4.27 -15.31 0.28
CA ALA A 226 -3.75 -15.90 1.52
C ALA A 226 -3.90 -14.98 2.73
N GLY A 227 -3.71 -13.67 2.57
CA GLY A 227 -3.96 -12.66 3.60
C GLY A 227 -5.42 -12.60 4.03
N ILE A 228 -6.35 -12.68 3.07
CA ILE A 228 -7.79 -12.78 3.34
C ILE A 228 -8.10 -14.04 4.16
N GLN A 229 -7.54 -15.18 3.79
CA GLN A 229 -7.74 -16.43 4.56
C GLN A 229 -7.09 -16.37 5.95
N ALA A 230 -6.07 -15.54 6.15
CA ALA A 230 -5.54 -15.25 7.47
C ALA A 230 -6.43 -14.31 8.31
N GLY A 231 -7.42 -13.63 7.68
CA GLY A 231 -8.36 -12.71 8.34
C GLY A 231 -8.09 -11.22 8.10
N VAL A 232 -7.17 -10.86 7.19
CA VAL A 232 -6.92 -9.45 6.83
C VAL A 232 -7.93 -8.98 5.79
N THR A 233 -8.46 -7.76 5.97
CA THR A 233 -9.45 -7.14 5.07
C THR A 233 -9.05 -5.75 4.59
N LEU A 234 -7.81 -5.34 4.81
CA LEU A 234 -7.26 -4.07 4.33
C LEU A 234 -5.92 -4.32 3.63
N PHE A 235 -5.83 -3.93 2.36
CA PHE A 235 -4.65 -4.13 1.53
C PHE A 235 -4.25 -2.84 0.83
N ASP A 236 -2.95 -2.63 0.67
CA ASP A 236 -2.41 -1.56 -0.16
C ASP A 236 -2.37 -2.02 -1.62
N GLY A 237 -2.62 -1.09 -2.56
CA GLY A 237 -2.43 -1.25 -3.99
C GLY A 237 -2.03 0.07 -4.62
N ALA A 238 -1.41 0.05 -5.79
CA ALA A 238 -1.10 1.26 -6.54
C ALA A 238 -1.74 1.18 -7.93
N PHE A 239 -2.41 2.25 -8.36
CA PHE A 239 -2.95 2.31 -9.71
C PHE A 239 -1.86 1.98 -10.74
N ALA A 240 -2.22 1.21 -11.75
CA ALA A 240 -1.33 0.69 -12.78
C ALA A 240 -0.16 -0.19 -12.25
N GLY A 241 -0.16 -0.59 -10.97
CA GLY A 241 0.96 -1.33 -10.39
C GLY A 241 2.28 -0.54 -10.36
N LEU A 242 2.21 0.79 -10.28
CA LEU A 242 3.39 1.66 -10.22
C LEU A 242 4.22 1.41 -8.95
N GLY A 243 5.49 1.83 -8.95
CA GLY A 243 6.38 1.77 -7.79
C GLY A 243 7.45 0.71 -7.90
N GLY A 244 8.22 0.73 -8.99
CA GLY A 244 9.33 -0.21 -9.23
C GLY A 244 10.21 -0.42 -8.00
N CYS A 245 10.78 -1.61 -7.87
CA CYS A 245 11.64 -1.97 -6.76
C CYS A 245 13.10 -1.64 -7.08
N PRO A 246 13.79 -0.74 -6.36
CA PRO A 246 15.19 -0.43 -6.61
C PRO A 246 16.13 -1.63 -6.40
N PHE A 247 15.68 -2.64 -5.64
CA PHE A 247 16.43 -3.88 -5.38
C PHE A 247 16.17 -4.99 -6.43
N ALA A 248 15.29 -4.75 -7.40
CA ALA A 248 14.99 -5.70 -8.46
C ALA A 248 14.75 -4.93 -9.78
N PRO A 249 15.83 -4.55 -10.50
CA PRO A 249 15.72 -3.85 -11.77
C PRO A 249 14.84 -4.61 -12.78
N GLY A 250 13.87 -3.92 -13.39
CA GLY A 250 12.90 -4.52 -14.31
C GLY A 250 11.72 -5.22 -13.65
N ALA A 251 11.63 -5.22 -12.32
CA ALA A 251 10.48 -5.76 -11.61
C ALA A 251 9.29 -4.79 -11.66
N SER A 252 8.08 -5.35 -11.77
CA SER A 252 6.84 -4.64 -11.49
C SER A 252 6.88 -4.12 -10.05
N GLY A 253 6.25 -2.97 -9.80
CA GLY A 253 6.19 -2.37 -8.48
C GLY A 253 5.15 -3.01 -7.57
N ASN A 254 4.28 -2.19 -7.02
CA ASN A 254 3.13 -2.63 -6.24
C ASN A 254 2.21 -3.56 -7.03
N VAL A 255 1.37 -4.31 -6.33
CA VAL A 255 0.20 -4.91 -6.98
C VAL A 255 -0.70 -3.82 -7.53
N ALA A 256 -1.22 -4.01 -8.74
CA ALA A 256 -2.11 -3.04 -9.37
C ALA A 256 -3.47 -3.02 -8.65
N THR A 257 -3.91 -1.83 -8.24
CA THR A 257 -5.19 -1.62 -7.55
C THR A 257 -6.36 -2.19 -8.37
N GLU A 258 -6.40 -1.94 -9.66
CA GLU A 258 -7.45 -2.42 -10.57
C GLU A 258 -7.45 -3.94 -10.74
N ASP A 259 -6.29 -4.59 -10.71
CA ASP A 259 -6.19 -6.06 -10.76
C ASP A 259 -6.73 -6.69 -9.47
N VAL A 260 -6.42 -6.09 -8.32
CA VAL A 260 -6.96 -6.51 -7.02
C VAL A 260 -8.48 -6.36 -6.97
N ILE A 261 -9.00 -5.21 -7.42
CA ILE A 261 -10.45 -4.95 -7.45
C ILE A 261 -11.14 -5.93 -8.39
N HIS A 262 -10.58 -6.17 -9.59
CA HIS A 262 -11.12 -7.13 -10.53
C HIS A 262 -11.21 -8.53 -9.90
N MET A 263 -10.11 -9.04 -9.34
CA MET A 263 -10.07 -10.33 -8.67
C MET A 263 -11.14 -10.44 -7.56
N LEU A 264 -11.22 -9.42 -6.69
CA LEU A 264 -12.18 -9.44 -5.57
C LEU A 264 -13.64 -9.40 -6.05
N HIS A 265 -13.94 -8.63 -7.09
CA HIS A 265 -15.28 -8.58 -7.67
C HIS A 265 -15.67 -9.93 -8.31
N GLU A 266 -14.76 -10.58 -9.05
CA GLU A 266 -14.99 -11.94 -9.58
C GLU A 266 -15.19 -12.98 -8.46
N MET A 267 -14.63 -12.74 -7.27
CA MET A 267 -14.86 -13.57 -6.08
C MET A 267 -16.14 -13.19 -5.31
N GLY A 268 -16.92 -12.21 -5.76
CA GLY A 268 -18.14 -11.72 -5.09
C GLY A 268 -17.86 -10.89 -3.83
N ILE A 269 -16.64 -10.35 -3.68
CA ILE A 269 -16.22 -9.54 -2.53
C ILE A 269 -16.34 -8.04 -2.88
N ASP A 270 -17.13 -7.29 -2.10
CA ASP A 270 -17.27 -5.84 -2.30
C ASP A 270 -16.00 -5.09 -1.88
N THR A 271 -15.59 -4.12 -2.69
CA THR A 271 -14.50 -3.19 -2.37
C THR A 271 -15.00 -1.76 -2.17
N GLY A 272 -16.24 -1.47 -2.57
CA GLY A 272 -16.79 -0.13 -2.65
C GLY A 272 -16.18 0.73 -3.76
N VAL A 273 -15.38 0.14 -4.66
CA VAL A 273 -14.68 0.83 -5.77
C VAL A 273 -15.29 0.43 -7.10
N VAL A 274 -15.49 1.39 -7.98
CA VAL A 274 -15.99 1.17 -9.34
C VAL A 274 -14.81 0.80 -10.25
N LEU A 275 -14.70 -0.46 -10.64
CA LEU A 275 -13.57 -1.01 -11.41
C LEU A 275 -13.25 -0.20 -12.67
N LEU A 276 -14.26 0.15 -13.48
CA LEU A 276 -14.03 0.95 -14.70
C LEU A 276 -13.38 2.30 -14.43
N LYS A 277 -13.75 2.95 -13.32
CA LYS A 277 -13.13 4.22 -12.92
C LYS A 277 -11.70 4.00 -12.42
N ALA A 278 -11.45 2.94 -11.66
CA ALA A 278 -10.10 2.56 -11.23
C ALA A 278 -9.20 2.27 -12.45
N MET A 279 -9.69 1.52 -13.44
CA MET A 279 -8.97 1.27 -14.70
C MET A 279 -8.70 2.58 -15.48
N SER A 280 -9.66 3.52 -15.49
CA SER A 280 -9.45 4.82 -16.12
C SER A 280 -8.36 5.65 -15.41
N THR A 281 -8.36 5.65 -14.07
CA THR A 281 -7.31 6.28 -13.25
C THR A 281 -5.95 5.66 -13.54
N ALA A 282 -5.87 4.33 -13.63
CA ALA A 282 -4.64 3.62 -13.92
C ALA A 282 -4.10 3.94 -15.33
N ARG A 283 -4.97 4.02 -16.37
CA ARG A 283 -4.56 4.46 -17.72
C ARG A 283 -4.06 5.91 -17.72
N MET A 284 -4.73 6.79 -16.98
CA MET A 284 -4.27 8.17 -16.82
C MET A 284 -2.87 8.23 -16.19
N ALA A 285 -2.62 7.43 -15.15
CA ALA A 285 -1.31 7.34 -14.51
C ALA A 285 -0.23 6.85 -15.49
N GLN A 286 -0.49 5.79 -16.28
CA GLN A 286 0.43 5.30 -17.33
C GLN A 286 0.78 6.41 -18.33
N GLN A 287 -0.21 7.15 -18.80
CA GLN A 287 0.02 8.26 -19.74
C GLN A 287 0.88 9.37 -19.11
N MET A 288 0.62 9.70 -17.85
CA MET A 288 1.37 10.71 -17.13
C MET A 288 2.81 10.31 -16.86
N VAL A 289 3.08 9.07 -16.44
CA VAL A 289 4.46 8.60 -16.21
C VAL A 289 5.19 8.25 -17.51
N GLY A 290 4.47 7.96 -18.59
CA GLY A 290 5.00 7.76 -19.93
C GLY A 290 5.50 6.35 -20.21
N HIS A 291 5.03 5.34 -19.48
CA HIS A 291 5.34 3.93 -19.76
C HIS A 291 4.15 3.03 -19.43
N GLU A 292 4.14 1.84 -20.02
CA GLU A 292 3.18 0.78 -19.70
C GLU A 292 3.44 0.18 -18.33
N SER A 293 2.41 -0.38 -17.75
CA SER A 293 2.44 -1.00 -16.42
C SER A 293 2.27 -2.51 -16.45
N GLY A 294 2.42 -3.13 -15.27
CA GLY A 294 2.21 -4.55 -15.05
C GLY A 294 0.75 -4.99 -14.96
N SER A 295 -0.22 -4.07 -14.97
CA SER A 295 -1.64 -4.42 -14.77
C SER A 295 -2.18 -5.37 -15.83
N ALA A 296 -2.71 -6.50 -15.38
CA ALA A 296 -3.26 -7.53 -16.25
C ALA A 296 -4.63 -7.12 -16.81
N VAL A 297 -5.49 -6.52 -15.99
CA VAL A 297 -6.84 -6.13 -16.44
C VAL A 297 -6.81 -4.95 -17.41
N LEU A 298 -5.79 -4.09 -17.34
CA LEU A 298 -5.61 -3.04 -18.35
C LEU A 298 -5.25 -3.59 -19.73
N LYS A 299 -4.53 -4.71 -19.78
CA LYS A 299 -4.10 -5.38 -21.03
C LYS A 299 -5.20 -6.27 -21.59
N ALA A 300 -5.80 -7.11 -20.74
CA ALA A 300 -6.74 -8.14 -21.17
C ALA A 300 -8.21 -7.70 -21.19
N GLY A 301 -8.58 -6.59 -20.51
CA GLY A 301 -9.97 -6.24 -20.24
C GLY A 301 -10.56 -7.07 -19.10
N ARG A 302 -11.84 -6.82 -18.78
CA ARG A 302 -12.59 -7.54 -17.74
C ARG A 302 -13.16 -8.85 -18.31
N CYS A 303 -13.43 -9.82 -17.45
CA CYS A 303 -14.08 -11.09 -17.88
C CYS A 303 -15.41 -10.84 -18.59
N GLU A 304 -16.22 -9.89 -18.11
CA GLU A 304 -17.52 -9.57 -18.72
C GLU A 304 -17.42 -8.89 -20.10
N ASP A 305 -16.30 -8.23 -20.44
CA ASP A 305 -16.08 -7.58 -21.74
C ASP A 305 -16.00 -8.64 -22.85
N LEU A 306 -15.33 -9.77 -22.58
CA LEU A 306 -15.24 -10.89 -23.53
C LEU A 306 -16.58 -11.55 -23.85
N THR A 307 -17.50 -11.61 -22.91
CA THR A 307 -18.84 -12.17 -23.09
C THR A 307 -19.70 -11.28 -23.97
N LYS A 308 -19.59 -9.96 -23.85
CA LYS A 308 -20.33 -8.99 -24.67
C LYS A 308 -19.90 -9.00 -26.13
N GLU A 309 -18.60 -9.08 -26.42
CA GLU A 309 -18.08 -9.18 -27.79
C GLU A 309 -18.53 -10.47 -28.49
N LYS A 310 -18.55 -11.62 -27.79
CA LYS A 310 -19.04 -12.89 -28.34
C LYS A 310 -20.55 -12.84 -28.67
N ILE A 311 -21.35 -12.19 -27.84
CA ILE A 311 -22.79 -12.02 -28.07
C ILE A 311 -23.03 -11.12 -29.29
N GLN A 312 -22.31 -10.02 -29.44
CA GLN A 312 -22.41 -9.13 -30.61
C GLN A 312 -21.97 -9.82 -31.91
N HIS A 313 -20.91 -10.66 -31.87
CA HIS A 313 -20.47 -11.46 -33.03
C HIS A 313 -21.47 -12.56 -33.42
N GLN A 314 -22.23 -13.11 -32.47
CA GLN A 314 -23.28 -14.09 -32.76
C GLN A 314 -24.58 -13.43 -33.29
N GLN A 315 -24.86 -12.18 -32.92
CA GLN A 315 -26.03 -11.42 -33.43
C GLN A 315 -25.80 -10.82 -34.83
N ASN A 316 -24.54 -10.71 -35.26
CA ASN A 316 -24.16 -10.19 -36.59
C ASN A 316 -23.82 -11.31 -37.61
N LYS A 317 -24.05 -12.59 -37.26
CA LYS A 317 -24.01 -13.75 -38.15
C LYS A 317 -25.40 -14.31 -38.40
#